data_b6959af2fc960ffc118d5728cf4f4888
#
_entry.id   b6959af2fc960ffc118d5728cf4f4888
#
_cell.length_a   1.000
_cell.length_b   1.000
_cell.length_c   1.000
_cell.angle_alpha   90.00
_cell.angle_beta   90.00
_cell.angle_gamma   90.00
#
_symmetry.space_group_name_H-M   'P 1'
#
loop_
_entity.id
_entity.type
_entity.pdbx_description
1 polymer ?
#
loop_
_entity_poly.entity_id
_entity_poly.type
_entity_poly.pdbx_seq_one_letter_code
_entity_poly.pdbx_strand_id
1 'polypeptide(L)'
;PVDGFMGAQPEAKIKEFIDKVAGPDRAAADIAAALSAASDALAAGDLDGALQVFSAVASQDPDNERALAGLAECLISAGDLAQAKDVLAQVPEDKRKAAEVVAAQTKISLHEEAAKIGDPRALEARLAANPKDHQARLDLAMILNAQNFRDEAADHLLAIIKADRTWNEDGARNLYIVGTMLIV
;
A
#
# COMPACT_ATOMS: atom_id res chain seq x y z
N PRO A 1 -21.18 -36.60 0.47
CA PRO A 1 -20.43 -37.72 -0.10
C PRO A 1 -19.78 -37.26 -1.40
N VAL A 2 -18.46 -37.35 -1.47
CA VAL A 2 -17.71 -36.98 -2.68
C VAL A 2 -17.81 -38.19 -3.61
N ASP A 3 -18.27 -38.01 -4.85
CA ASP A 3 -18.31 -39.05 -5.85
C ASP A 3 -16.91 -39.64 -6.06
N GLY A 4 -16.79 -40.96 -5.92
CA GLY A 4 -15.53 -41.69 -6.13
C GLY A 4 -15.55 -42.44 -7.45
N PHE A 5 -14.39 -42.71 -8.03
CA PHE A 5 -14.27 -43.51 -9.24
C PHE A 5 -14.12 -45.00 -8.89
N MET A 6 -14.82 -45.86 -9.62
CA MET A 6 -14.58 -47.31 -9.64
C MET A 6 -13.97 -47.70 -11.00
N GLY A 7 -12.70 -48.18 -11.00
CA GLY A 7 -11.98 -48.65 -12.19
C GLY A 7 -11.19 -47.57 -12.95
N ALA A 8 -10.42 -48.00 -13.99
CA ALA A 8 -9.64 -47.11 -14.83
C ALA A 8 -10.57 -46.19 -15.66
N GLN A 9 -10.45 -44.88 -15.48
CA GLN A 9 -11.24 -43.88 -16.21
C GLN A 9 -10.39 -43.22 -17.30
N PRO A 10 -11.03 -42.79 -18.40
CA PRO A 10 -10.36 -41.96 -19.41
C PRO A 10 -9.82 -40.65 -18.80
N GLU A 11 -8.66 -40.22 -19.26
CA GLU A 11 -7.96 -39.01 -18.77
C GLU A 11 -8.86 -37.75 -18.75
N ALA A 12 -9.77 -37.63 -19.74
CA ALA A 12 -10.74 -36.56 -19.82
C ALA A 12 -11.72 -36.55 -18.62
N LYS A 13 -12.18 -37.73 -18.16
CA LYS A 13 -13.07 -37.82 -17.00
C LYS A 13 -12.35 -37.57 -15.67
N ILE A 14 -11.06 -37.95 -15.60
CA ILE A 14 -10.24 -37.65 -14.43
C ILE A 14 -10.01 -36.13 -14.33
N LYS A 15 -9.74 -35.49 -15.47
CA LYS A 15 -9.59 -34.02 -15.53
C LYS A 15 -10.88 -33.30 -15.14
N GLU A 16 -12.04 -33.71 -15.70
CA GLU A 16 -13.35 -33.17 -15.36
C GLU A 16 -13.70 -33.38 -13.86
N PHE A 17 -13.28 -34.49 -13.26
CA PHE A 17 -13.44 -34.74 -11.82
C PHE A 17 -12.51 -33.83 -10.98
N ILE A 18 -11.25 -33.68 -11.41
CA ILE A 18 -10.31 -32.78 -10.75
C ILE A 18 -10.83 -31.34 -10.80
N ASP A 19 -11.31 -30.90 -11.95
CA ASP A 19 -11.90 -29.56 -12.13
C ASP A 19 -13.16 -29.38 -11.28
N LYS A 20 -13.97 -30.40 -11.11
CA LYS A 20 -15.18 -30.41 -10.27
C LYS A 20 -14.84 -30.45 -8.77
N VAL A 21 -13.81 -31.19 -8.36
CA VAL A 21 -13.37 -31.32 -6.96
C VAL A 21 -12.47 -30.14 -6.56
N ALA A 22 -11.66 -29.65 -7.49
CA ALA A 22 -10.83 -28.46 -7.29
C ALA A 22 -11.64 -27.15 -7.33
N GLY A 23 -12.83 -27.11 -7.88
CA GLY A 23 -13.87 -26.09 -7.85
C GLY A 23 -13.45 -24.61 -7.92
N PRO A 24 -14.35 -23.69 -8.22
CA PRO A 24 -14.09 -22.26 -8.23
C PRO A 24 -13.60 -21.73 -6.87
N ASP A 25 -14.01 -22.37 -5.78
CA ASP A 25 -13.60 -21.98 -4.42
C ASP A 25 -12.11 -22.18 -4.17
N ARG A 26 -11.49 -23.21 -4.75
CA ARG A 26 -10.05 -23.45 -4.62
C ARG A 26 -9.25 -22.44 -5.46
N ALA A 27 -9.68 -22.18 -6.69
CA ALA A 27 -9.06 -21.17 -7.53
C ALA A 27 -9.12 -19.78 -6.88
N ALA A 28 -10.26 -19.41 -6.28
CA ALA A 28 -10.41 -18.18 -5.53
C ALA A 28 -9.50 -18.13 -4.30
N ALA A 29 -9.36 -19.26 -3.57
CA ALA A 29 -8.46 -19.34 -2.43
C ALA A 29 -6.98 -19.22 -2.85
N ASP A 30 -6.59 -19.84 -3.96
CA ASP A 30 -5.23 -19.75 -4.51
C ASP A 30 -4.90 -18.32 -4.96
N ILE A 31 -5.84 -17.62 -5.60
CA ILE A 31 -5.71 -16.19 -5.97
C ILE A 31 -5.60 -15.33 -4.71
N ALA A 32 -6.44 -15.54 -3.71
CA ALA A 32 -6.38 -14.79 -2.46
C ALA A 32 -5.03 -14.98 -1.73
N ALA A 33 -4.50 -16.20 -1.72
CA ALA A 33 -3.19 -16.50 -1.15
C ALA A 33 -2.07 -15.83 -1.93
N ALA A 34 -2.13 -15.84 -3.28
CA ALA A 34 -1.15 -15.17 -4.13
C ALA A 34 -1.16 -13.65 -3.91
N LEU A 35 -2.34 -13.02 -3.83
CA LEU A 35 -2.47 -11.59 -3.54
C LEU A 35 -1.93 -11.23 -2.14
N SER A 36 -2.16 -12.10 -1.14
CA SER A 36 -1.58 -11.91 0.20
C SER A 36 -0.06 -11.96 0.16
N ALA A 37 0.50 -12.99 -0.48
CA ALA A 37 1.96 -13.12 -0.63
C ALA A 37 2.58 -11.95 -1.40
N ALA A 38 1.89 -11.41 -2.41
CA ALA A 38 2.33 -10.21 -3.12
C ALA A 38 2.31 -8.96 -2.24
N SER A 39 1.31 -8.83 -1.36
CA SER A 39 1.28 -7.73 -0.39
C SER A 39 2.43 -7.83 0.63
N ASP A 40 2.74 -9.04 1.10
CA ASP A 40 3.87 -9.29 1.99
C ASP A 40 5.22 -9.00 1.31
N ALA A 41 5.35 -9.38 0.03
CA ALA A 41 6.53 -9.09 -0.79
C ALA A 41 6.72 -7.58 -0.98
N LEU A 42 5.64 -6.84 -1.27
CA LEU A 42 5.66 -5.39 -1.38
C LEU A 42 6.09 -4.73 -0.06
N ALA A 43 5.56 -5.21 1.07
CA ALA A 43 5.95 -4.73 2.39
C ALA A 43 7.42 -5.03 2.73
N ALA A 44 7.98 -6.12 2.21
CA ALA A 44 9.40 -6.48 2.32
C ALA A 44 10.30 -5.73 1.33
N GLY A 45 9.75 -4.91 0.44
CA GLY A 45 10.50 -4.14 -0.57
C GLY A 45 10.72 -4.85 -1.90
N ASP A 46 10.17 -6.05 -2.09
CA ASP A 46 10.19 -6.76 -3.39
C ASP A 46 9.08 -6.21 -4.31
N LEU A 47 9.37 -5.05 -4.88
CA LEU A 47 8.44 -4.34 -5.76
C LEU A 47 8.17 -5.12 -7.04
N ASP A 48 9.21 -5.72 -7.64
CA ASP A 48 9.10 -6.44 -8.91
C ASP A 48 8.27 -7.72 -8.78
N GLY A 49 8.53 -8.50 -7.72
CA GLY A 49 7.76 -9.70 -7.41
C GLY A 49 6.28 -9.40 -7.15
N ALA A 50 6.00 -8.38 -6.36
CA ALA A 50 4.65 -7.94 -6.08
C ALA A 50 3.92 -7.47 -7.36
N LEU A 51 4.56 -6.62 -8.17
CA LEU A 51 4.02 -6.10 -9.42
C LEU A 51 3.66 -7.23 -10.39
N GLN A 52 4.51 -8.25 -10.51
CA GLN A 52 4.26 -9.39 -11.38
C GLN A 52 2.99 -10.14 -10.99
N VAL A 53 2.80 -10.42 -9.69
CA VAL A 53 1.63 -11.16 -9.20
C VAL A 53 0.36 -10.35 -9.35
N PHE A 54 0.36 -9.07 -8.93
CA PHE A 54 -0.82 -8.22 -9.06
C PHE A 54 -1.22 -8.03 -10.54
N SER A 55 -0.24 -7.85 -11.45
CA SER A 55 -0.49 -7.73 -12.89
C SER A 55 -1.08 -9.02 -13.47
N ALA A 56 -0.57 -10.19 -13.05
CA ALA A 56 -1.07 -11.47 -13.52
C ALA A 56 -2.54 -11.68 -13.10
N VAL A 57 -2.89 -11.35 -11.85
CA VAL A 57 -4.26 -11.46 -11.36
C VAL A 57 -5.18 -10.45 -12.06
N ALA A 58 -4.79 -9.18 -12.17
CA ALA A 58 -5.56 -8.15 -12.86
C ALA A 58 -5.79 -8.46 -14.36
N SER A 59 -4.85 -9.18 -14.99
CA SER A 59 -5.01 -9.62 -16.39
C SER A 59 -6.05 -10.74 -16.52
N GLN A 60 -6.23 -11.59 -15.51
CA GLN A 60 -7.22 -12.67 -15.49
C GLN A 60 -8.59 -12.19 -14.98
N ASP A 61 -8.61 -11.31 -14.02
CA ASP A 61 -9.79 -10.70 -13.42
C ASP A 61 -9.59 -9.17 -13.33
N PRO A 62 -9.95 -8.44 -14.42
CA PRO A 62 -9.77 -6.99 -14.48
C PRO A 62 -10.59 -6.20 -13.43
N ASP A 63 -11.61 -6.82 -12.85
CA ASP A 63 -12.46 -6.23 -11.83
C ASP A 63 -12.00 -6.58 -10.40
N ASN A 64 -10.85 -7.23 -10.25
CA ASN A 64 -10.32 -7.61 -8.95
C ASN A 64 -9.75 -6.39 -8.21
N GLU A 65 -10.52 -5.90 -7.24
CA GLU A 65 -10.18 -4.69 -6.49
C GLU A 65 -8.87 -4.81 -5.71
N ARG A 66 -8.54 -6.02 -5.19
CA ARG A 66 -7.29 -6.25 -4.45
C ARG A 66 -6.07 -6.23 -5.38
N ALA A 67 -6.20 -6.82 -6.58
CA ALA A 67 -5.14 -6.77 -7.57
C ALA A 67 -4.89 -5.35 -8.07
N LEU A 68 -5.97 -4.60 -8.38
CA LEU A 68 -5.87 -3.21 -8.81
C LEU A 68 -5.31 -2.30 -7.72
N ALA A 69 -5.74 -2.48 -6.46
CA ALA A 69 -5.18 -1.74 -5.34
C ALA A 69 -3.70 -2.06 -5.12
N GLY A 70 -3.31 -3.34 -5.20
CA GLY A 70 -1.92 -3.76 -5.11
C GLY A 70 -1.03 -3.20 -6.23
N LEU A 71 -1.53 -3.18 -7.48
CA LEU A 71 -0.85 -2.50 -8.59
C LEU A 71 -0.65 -1.02 -8.32
N ALA A 72 -1.70 -0.33 -7.85
CA ALA A 72 -1.61 1.07 -7.49
C ALA A 72 -0.58 1.30 -6.38
N GLU A 73 -0.51 0.44 -5.38
CA GLU A 73 0.49 0.53 -4.32
C GLU A 73 1.93 0.34 -4.83
N CYS A 74 2.16 -0.58 -5.77
CA CYS A 74 3.44 -0.73 -6.44
C CYS A 74 3.84 0.56 -7.19
N LEU A 75 2.89 1.16 -7.91
CA LEU A 75 3.11 2.42 -8.65
C LEU A 75 3.38 3.61 -7.71
N ILE A 76 2.66 3.68 -6.57
CA ILE A 76 2.92 4.69 -5.53
C ILE A 76 4.35 4.54 -5.00
N SER A 77 4.78 3.31 -4.71
CA SER A 77 6.13 3.01 -4.23
C SER A 77 7.21 3.36 -5.27
N ALA A 78 6.90 3.23 -6.56
CA ALA A 78 7.74 3.66 -7.66
C ALA A 78 7.71 5.18 -7.93
N GLY A 79 6.82 5.93 -7.26
CA GLY A 79 6.64 7.37 -7.43
C GLY A 79 5.73 7.77 -8.60
N ASP A 80 5.11 6.83 -9.29
CA ASP A 80 4.19 7.10 -10.41
C ASP A 80 2.74 7.23 -9.92
N LEU A 81 2.45 8.36 -9.29
CA LEU A 81 1.11 8.65 -8.75
C LEU A 81 0.06 8.82 -9.84
N ALA A 82 0.46 9.22 -11.05
CA ALA A 82 -0.46 9.41 -12.16
C ALA A 82 -1.02 8.05 -12.61
N GLN A 83 -0.15 7.09 -12.90
CA GLN A 83 -0.56 5.75 -13.27
C GLN A 83 -1.30 5.04 -12.12
N ALA A 84 -0.90 5.26 -10.86
CA ALA A 84 -1.60 4.70 -9.70
C ALA A 84 -3.08 5.15 -9.66
N LYS A 85 -3.37 6.42 -9.95
CA LYS A 85 -4.74 6.92 -10.06
C LYS A 85 -5.51 6.29 -11.21
N ASP A 86 -4.88 6.15 -12.37
CA ASP A 86 -5.50 5.55 -13.55
C ASP A 86 -5.87 4.08 -13.31
N VAL A 87 -5.04 3.35 -12.58
CA VAL A 87 -5.34 1.97 -12.15
C VAL A 87 -6.50 1.93 -11.17
N LEU A 88 -6.51 2.80 -10.14
CA LEU A 88 -7.61 2.84 -9.18
C LEU A 88 -8.94 3.32 -9.79
N ALA A 89 -8.90 4.10 -10.87
CA ALA A 89 -10.10 4.51 -11.60
C ALA A 89 -10.80 3.32 -12.29
N GLN A 90 -10.08 2.23 -12.59
CA GLN A 90 -10.62 1.01 -13.17
C GLN A 90 -11.41 0.17 -12.17
N VAL A 91 -11.24 0.41 -10.86
CA VAL A 91 -11.98 -0.33 -9.82
C VAL A 91 -13.48 -0.07 -9.96
N PRO A 92 -14.33 -1.12 -10.07
CA PRO A 92 -15.78 -1.01 -10.13
C PRO A 92 -16.33 -0.19 -8.96
N GLU A 93 -17.40 0.57 -9.21
CA GLU A 93 -17.92 1.55 -8.25
C GLU A 93 -18.39 0.90 -6.93
N ASP A 94 -18.99 -0.29 -7.03
CA ASP A 94 -19.43 -1.08 -5.87
C ASP A 94 -18.26 -1.60 -5.00
N LYS A 95 -17.06 -1.72 -5.57
CA LYS A 95 -15.84 -2.19 -4.90
C LYS A 95 -14.91 -1.07 -4.42
N ARG A 96 -15.17 0.19 -4.75
CA ARG A 96 -14.31 1.34 -4.37
C ARG A 96 -14.19 1.57 -2.88
N LYS A 97 -15.10 0.98 -2.08
CA LYS A 97 -15.06 1.05 -0.61
C LYS A 97 -14.27 -0.08 0.04
N ALA A 98 -13.67 -0.98 -0.73
CA ALA A 98 -12.79 -2.01 -0.20
C ALA A 98 -11.60 -1.36 0.53
N ALA A 99 -11.17 -1.97 1.63
CA ALA A 99 -10.17 -1.41 2.51
C ALA A 99 -8.84 -1.11 1.78
N GLU A 100 -8.43 -2.01 0.91
CA GLU A 100 -7.20 -1.89 0.11
C GLU A 100 -7.28 -0.72 -0.88
N VAL A 101 -8.44 -0.51 -1.51
CA VAL A 101 -8.65 0.60 -2.44
C VAL A 101 -8.61 1.94 -1.71
N VAL A 102 -9.29 2.03 -0.56
CA VAL A 102 -9.30 3.23 0.29
C VAL A 102 -7.89 3.53 0.82
N ALA A 103 -7.14 2.49 1.20
CA ALA A 103 -5.75 2.64 1.67
C ALA A 103 -4.85 3.22 0.57
N ALA A 104 -4.93 2.69 -0.66
CA ALA A 104 -4.16 3.19 -1.80
C ALA A 104 -4.55 4.64 -2.16
N GLN A 105 -5.84 4.99 -2.16
CA GLN A 105 -6.31 6.36 -2.37
C GLN A 105 -5.80 7.32 -1.30
N THR A 106 -5.79 6.89 -0.04
CA THR A 106 -5.26 7.69 1.08
C THR A 106 -3.78 7.95 0.92
N LYS A 107 -2.98 6.93 0.51
CA LYS A 107 -1.55 7.08 0.22
C LYS A 107 -1.31 8.11 -0.89
N ILE A 108 -2.08 8.06 -1.99
CA ILE A 108 -1.99 9.06 -3.06
C ILE A 108 -2.26 10.46 -2.51
N SER A 109 -3.34 10.63 -1.75
CA SER A 109 -3.69 11.93 -1.16
C SER A 109 -2.59 12.48 -0.25
N LEU A 110 -1.96 11.62 0.56
CA LEU A 110 -0.82 11.99 1.40
C LEU A 110 0.38 12.48 0.58
N HIS A 111 0.70 11.80 -0.53
CA HIS A 111 1.77 12.23 -1.43
C HIS A 111 1.46 13.58 -2.10
N GLU A 112 0.21 13.80 -2.48
CA GLU A 112 -0.20 15.07 -3.09
C GLU A 112 -0.16 16.23 -2.08
N GLU A 113 -0.57 15.99 -0.84
CA GLU A 113 -0.43 16.98 0.22
C GLU A 113 1.04 17.28 0.53
N ALA A 114 1.86 16.23 0.62
CA ALA A 114 3.30 16.37 0.80
C ALA A 114 3.96 17.19 -0.32
N ALA A 115 3.55 16.97 -1.58
CA ALA A 115 4.06 17.73 -2.71
C ALA A 115 3.73 19.24 -2.64
N LYS A 116 2.64 19.62 -1.95
CA LYS A 116 2.28 21.04 -1.74
C LYS A 116 3.13 21.73 -0.67
N ILE A 117 3.76 20.97 0.23
CA ILE A 117 4.58 21.50 1.33
C ILE A 117 5.86 22.15 0.79
N GLY A 118 6.48 21.54 -0.22
CA GLY A 118 7.67 22.10 -0.86
C GLY A 118 8.79 21.08 -1.10
N ASP A 119 9.97 21.59 -1.46
CA ASP A 119 11.15 20.77 -1.72
C ASP A 119 11.83 20.36 -0.40
N PRO A 120 12.01 19.06 -0.12
CA PRO A 120 12.71 18.55 1.06
C PRO A 120 14.10 19.16 1.23
N ARG A 121 14.84 19.36 0.14
CA ARG A 121 16.19 19.95 0.18
C ARG A 121 16.20 21.39 0.69
N ALA A 122 15.16 22.16 0.33
CA ALA A 122 15.01 23.52 0.83
C ALA A 122 14.71 23.53 2.34
N LEU A 123 13.91 22.56 2.81
CA LEU A 123 13.62 22.40 4.24
C LEU A 123 14.85 21.96 5.04
N GLU A 124 15.64 21.04 4.50
CA GLU A 124 16.92 20.64 5.09
C GLU A 124 17.89 21.82 5.19
N ALA A 125 18.00 22.63 4.14
CA ALA A 125 18.83 23.84 4.17
C ALA A 125 18.37 24.86 5.23
N ARG A 126 17.04 25.03 5.42
CA ARG A 126 16.47 25.85 6.50
C ARG A 126 16.86 25.31 7.88
N LEU A 127 16.76 23.98 8.07
CA LEU A 127 17.14 23.33 9.32
C LEU A 127 18.65 23.41 9.59
N ALA A 128 19.50 23.34 8.57
CA ALA A 128 20.93 23.54 8.70
C ALA A 128 21.27 24.98 9.15
N ALA A 129 20.56 25.98 8.60
CA ALA A 129 20.71 27.38 8.99
C ALA A 129 20.10 27.69 10.36
N ASN A 130 18.96 27.07 10.70
CA ASN A 130 18.27 27.26 11.97
C ASN A 130 17.73 25.91 12.50
N PRO A 131 18.48 25.19 13.34
CA PRO A 131 18.05 23.91 13.92
C PRO A 131 16.78 23.99 14.78
N LYS A 132 16.33 25.20 15.16
CA LYS A 132 15.10 25.44 15.92
C LYS A 132 13.91 25.81 15.04
N ASP A 133 14.03 25.72 13.72
CA ASP A 133 12.89 25.91 12.80
C ASP A 133 11.95 24.70 12.87
N HIS A 134 11.08 24.73 13.89
CA HIS A 134 10.14 23.63 14.13
C HIS A 134 9.15 23.45 12.98
N GLN A 135 8.79 24.54 12.26
CA GLN A 135 7.90 24.41 11.11
C GLN A 135 8.58 23.65 9.97
N ALA A 136 9.82 24.02 9.60
CA ALA A 136 10.56 23.30 8.57
C ALA A 136 10.79 21.83 8.94
N ARG A 137 10.99 21.55 10.23
CA ARG A 137 11.15 20.19 10.74
C ARG A 137 9.84 19.38 10.66
N LEU A 138 8.70 19.99 10.96
CA LEU A 138 7.39 19.38 10.81
C LEU A 138 7.08 19.10 9.34
N ASP A 139 7.29 20.08 8.48
CA ASP A 139 7.07 19.98 7.04
C ASP A 139 7.90 18.83 6.43
N LEU A 140 9.18 18.73 6.83
CA LEU A 140 10.04 17.62 6.40
C LEU A 140 9.55 16.27 6.92
N ALA A 141 9.10 16.18 8.17
CA ALA A 141 8.53 14.97 8.73
C ALA A 141 7.27 14.51 7.96
N MET A 142 6.41 15.44 7.56
CA MET A 142 5.22 15.12 6.76
C MET A 142 5.58 14.57 5.38
N ILE A 143 6.59 15.15 4.71
CA ILE A 143 7.06 14.65 3.41
C ILE A 143 7.68 13.26 3.56
N LEU A 144 8.54 13.04 4.55
CA LEU A 144 9.18 11.75 4.81
C LEU A 144 8.14 10.66 5.11
N ASN A 145 7.13 10.99 5.92
CA ASN A 145 6.05 10.05 6.22
C ASN A 145 5.24 9.68 4.96
N ALA A 146 4.95 10.64 4.08
CA ALA A 146 4.27 10.37 2.81
C ALA A 146 5.11 9.47 1.89
N GLN A 147 6.44 9.59 1.94
CA GLN A 147 7.40 8.77 1.20
C GLN A 147 7.70 7.41 1.88
N ASN A 148 6.99 7.09 2.98
CA ASN A 148 7.17 5.88 3.79
C ASN A 148 8.50 5.79 4.58
N PHE A 149 9.25 6.90 4.70
CA PHE A 149 10.42 7.02 5.59
C PHE A 149 9.97 7.34 7.02
N ARG A 150 9.29 6.37 7.64
CA ARG A 150 8.56 6.58 8.91
C ARG A 150 9.48 6.81 10.09
N ASP A 151 10.62 6.13 10.14
CA ASP A 151 11.57 6.25 11.24
C ASP A 151 12.20 7.65 11.23
N GLU A 152 12.62 8.15 10.06
CA GLU A 152 13.16 9.49 9.89
C GLU A 152 12.11 10.55 10.20
N ALA A 153 10.87 10.36 9.75
CA ALA A 153 9.76 11.25 10.09
C ALA A 153 9.52 11.31 11.61
N ALA A 154 9.54 10.16 12.28
CA ALA A 154 9.38 10.06 13.73
C ALA A 154 10.52 10.77 14.47
N ASP A 155 11.76 10.65 14.00
CA ASP A 155 12.92 11.34 14.60
C ASP A 155 12.76 12.86 14.53
N HIS A 156 12.29 13.40 13.40
CA HIS A 156 12.01 14.82 13.27
C HIS A 156 10.90 15.27 14.23
N LEU A 157 9.80 14.52 14.37
CA LEU A 157 8.72 14.85 15.29
C LEU A 157 9.17 14.78 16.75
N LEU A 158 9.95 13.76 17.12
CA LEU A 158 10.53 13.62 18.44
C LEU A 158 11.48 14.78 18.77
N ALA A 159 12.25 15.27 17.80
CA ALA A 159 13.13 16.41 18.00
C ALA A 159 12.34 17.69 18.34
N ILE A 160 11.17 17.91 17.72
CA ILE A 160 10.27 19.03 18.08
C ILE A 160 9.76 18.85 19.51
N ILE A 161 9.22 17.68 19.85
CA ILE A 161 8.63 17.39 21.17
C ILE A 161 9.67 17.55 22.29
N LYS A 162 10.93 17.15 22.04
CA LYS A 162 12.03 17.31 23.00
C LYS A 162 12.44 18.77 23.20
N ALA A 163 12.35 19.58 22.12
CA ALA A 163 12.75 21.00 22.18
C ALA A 163 11.63 21.89 22.72
N ASP A 164 10.40 21.68 22.30
CA ASP A 164 9.21 22.39 22.78
C ASP A 164 7.98 21.46 22.70
N ARG A 165 7.57 20.99 23.85
CA ARG A 165 6.47 20.00 23.94
C ARG A 165 5.10 20.59 23.58
N THR A 166 4.94 21.87 23.71
CA THR A 166 3.67 22.58 23.50
C THR A 166 3.60 23.28 22.14
N TRP A 167 4.66 23.18 21.35
CA TRP A 167 4.72 23.82 20.05
C TRP A 167 3.55 23.40 19.15
N ASN A 168 2.90 24.36 18.52
CA ASN A 168 1.77 24.19 17.63
C ASN A 168 0.62 23.36 18.27
N GLU A 169 0.25 23.73 19.51
CA GLU A 169 -0.85 23.08 20.25
C GLU A 169 -0.73 21.53 20.30
N ASP A 170 0.45 21.04 20.60
CA ASP A 170 0.80 19.62 20.59
C ASP A 170 0.77 18.95 19.19
N GLY A 171 0.79 19.74 18.11
CA GLY A 171 0.68 19.23 16.74
C GLY A 171 1.69 18.16 16.38
N ALA A 172 2.97 18.36 16.75
CA ALA A 172 4.02 17.35 16.53
C ALA A 172 3.76 16.05 17.31
N ARG A 173 3.23 16.15 18.54
CA ARG A 173 2.87 15.02 19.37
C ARG A 173 1.69 14.23 18.79
N ASN A 174 0.66 14.94 18.33
CA ASN A 174 -0.51 14.31 17.73
C ASN A 174 -0.13 13.55 16.45
N LEU A 175 0.69 14.13 15.58
CA LEU A 175 1.20 13.47 14.39
C LEU A 175 2.10 12.27 14.72
N TYR A 176 2.94 12.37 15.73
CA TYR A 176 3.78 11.26 16.19
C TYR A 176 2.93 10.08 16.69
N ILE A 177 1.90 10.35 17.50
CA ILE A 177 0.99 9.32 18.00
C ILE A 177 0.23 8.65 16.85
N VAL A 178 -0.32 9.43 15.92
CA VAL A 178 -1.04 8.90 14.75
C VAL A 178 -0.09 8.09 13.85
N GLY A 179 1.13 8.58 13.61
CA GLY A 179 2.14 7.87 12.83
C GLY A 179 2.55 6.54 13.45
N THR A 180 2.71 6.49 14.78
CA THR A 180 3.06 5.25 15.49
C THR A 180 1.89 4.28 15.65
N MET A 181 0.65 4.75 15.72
CA MET A 181 -0.53 3.87 15.77
C MET A 181 -0.83 3.18 14.42
N LEU A 182 -0.32 3.70 13.30
CA LEU A 182 -0.43 3.05 11.99
C LEU A 182 0.65 1.98 11.73
N ILE A 183 1.54 1.74 12.71
CA ILE A 183 2.64 0.76 12.63
C ILE A 183 2.28 -0.58 13.34
N VAL A 184 1.12 -0.65 14.01
CA VAL A 184 0.67 -1.87 14.72
C VAL A 184 -0.39 -2.63 13.94
#